data_7381b1a21fd2d195c007c39c89e321e1
#
_entry.id   7381b1a21fd2d195c007c39c89e321e1
#
_cell.length_a   1.000
_cell.length_b   1.000
_cell.length_c   1.000
_cell.angle_alpha   90.00
_cell.angle_beta   90.00
_cell.angle_gamma   90.00
#
_symmetry.space_group_name_H-M   'P 1'
#
loop_
_entity.id
_entity.type
_entity.pdbx_description
1 polymer ?
#
loop_
_entity_poly.entity_id
_entity_poly.type
_entity_poly.pdbx_seq_one_letter_code
_entity_poly.pdbx_strand_id
1 'polypeptide(L)'
;MELSALPFVNWIFWAGLSAGTLLVVGLTELLGGTTPSYRLFMAWMLVVFAAILVASDLALPLGVEAAATADLRRPLTLAFAAGCVGYLVASLAHWPRSWLAIGTGIVGLAALVVLATAGGSRSSPLFAGQLVLAALALGAVNAAMLLGHWYLVTPKLSPAPLRRLMWLLIGCLALQAIAFGVALVGVGTDVLAGGLGWLTWLRLGVGILLPILVTVLAILASRAASLQASTGLLYVGLALIMAGSIAGASITYITGVPV
;
A
#
# COMPACT_ATOMS: atom_id res chain seq x y z
N MET A 1 -15.24 -8.08 17.34
CA MET A 1 -14.30 -7.01 16.93
C MET A 1 -14.78 -5.74 17.59
N GLU A 2 -14.00 -5.16 18.48
CA GLU A 2 -14.40 -3.89 19.11
C GLU A 2 -14.47 -2.81 18.03
N LEU A 3 -15.56 -2.05 18.00
CA LEU A 3 -15.78 -0.94 17.05
C LEU A 3 -14.66 0.11 17.11
N SER A 4 -13.90 0.15 18.21
CA SER A 4 -12.72 0.99 18.42
C SER A 4 -11.54 0.68 17.49
N ALA A 5 -11.46 -0.53 16.91
CA ALA A 5 -10.42 -0.91 15.97
C ALA A 5 -10.59 -0.30 14.57
N LEU A 6 -11.84 -0.01 14.17
CA LEU A 6 -12.14 0.41 12.80
C LEU A 6 -11.44 1.71 12.36
N PRO A 7 -11.41 2.80 13.16
CA PRO A 7 -10.71 4.02 12.75
C PRO A 7 -9.21 3.81 12.56
N PHE A 8 -8.58 2.97 13.40
CA PHE A 8 -7.16 2.64 13.31
C PHE A 8 -6.84 1.84 12.03
N VAL A 9 -7.59 0.77 11.77
CA VAL A 9 -7.43 -0.07 10.57
C VAL A 9 -7.67 0.75 9.30
N ASN A 10 -8.72 1.60 9.32
CA ASN A 10 -9.03 2.49 8.21
C ASN A 10 -7.90 3.49 7.93
N TRP A 11 -7.32 4.09 8.96
CA TRP A 11 -6.20 5.01 8.81
C TRP A 11 -4.96 4.32 8.22
N ILE A 12 -4.57 3.15 8.76
CA ILE A 12 -3.43 2.36 8.23
C ILE A 12 -3.64 2.01 6.77
N PHE A 13 -4.85 1.59 6.41
CA PHE A 13 -5.19 1.24 5.05
C PHE A 13 -5.01 2.43 4.08
N TRP A 14 -5.61 3.58 4.39
CA TRP A 14 -5.50 4.76 3.53
C TRP A 14 -4.10 5.36 3.51
N ALA A 15 -3.38 5.34 4.62
CA ALA A 15 -1.98 5.77 4.67
C ALA A 15 -1.11 4.86 3.78
N GLY A 16 -1.24 3.54 3.90
CA GLY A 16 -0.51 2.58 3.09
C GLY A 16 -0.83 2.70 1.60
N LEU A 17 -2.12 2.74 1.26
CA LEU A 17 -2.56 2.86 -0.14
C LEU A 17 -2.07 4.15 -0.78
N SER A 18 -2.25 5.30 -0.12
CA SER A 18 -1.90 6.60 -0.70
C SER A 18 -0.39 6.82 -0.78
N ALA A 19 0.35 6.60 0.32
CA ALA A 19 1.79 6.81 0.37
C ALA A 19 2.53 5.80 -0.53
N GLY A 20 2.13 4.52 -0.49
CA GLY A 20 2.68 3.49 -1.35
C GLY A 20 2.43 3.77 -2.83
N THR A 21 1.21 4.20 -3.19
CA THR A 21 0.89 4.55 -4.58
C THR A 21 1.72 5.73 -5.07
N LEU A 22 1.84 6.81 -4.27
CA LEU A 22 2.62 7.99 -4.68
C LEU A 22 4.10 7.66 -4.86
N LEU A 23 4.68 6.89 -3.93
CA LEU A 23 6.07 6.45 -4.05
C LEU A 23 6.30 5.60 -5.30
N VAL A 24 5.44 4.62 -5.55
CA VAL A 24 5.53 3.74 -6.71
C VAL A 24 5.33 4.50 -8.02
N VAL A 25 4.40 5.45 -8.07
CA VAL A 25 4.20 6.33 -9.23
C VAL A 25 5.43 7.18 -9.49
N GLY A 26 6.03 7.78 -8.45
CA GLY A 26 7.26 8.54 -8.56
C GLY A 26 8.44 7.72 -9.11
N LEU A 27 8.61 6.49 -8.61
CA LEU A 27 9.61 5.56 -9.12
C LEU A 27 9.34 5.18 -10.59
N THR A 28 8.07 4.95 -10.95
CA THR A 28 7.69 4.60 -12.32
C THR A 28 7.93 5.77 -13.28
N GLU A 29 7.70 7.01 -12.83
CA GLU A 29 8.03 8.21 -13.61
C GLU A 29 9.53 8.35 -13.83
N LEU A 30 10.32 8.11 -12.79
CA LEU A 30 11.78 8.17 -12.86
C LEU A 30 12.35 7.15 -13.85
N LEU A 31 11.78 5.95 -13.87
CA LEU A 31 12.16 4.87 -14.80
C LEU A 31 11.60 5.05 -16.21
N GLY A 32 10.68 6.00 -16.39
CA GLY A 32 10.08 6.36 -17.68
C GLY A 32 9.09 5.34 -18.23
N GLY A 33 8.40 5.74 -19.29
CA GLY A 33 7.48 4.87 -20.04
C GLY A 33 6.00 5.03 -19.70
N THR A 34 5.63 5.96 -18.81
CA THR A 34 4.23 6.32 -18.55
C THR A 34 3.81 7.58 -19.32
N THR A 35 2.54 7.65 -19.68
CA THR A 35 1.99 8.82 -20.41
C THR A 35 1.70 9.99 -19.47
N PRO A 36 1.79 11.25 -19.98
CA PRO A 36 1.42 12.42 -19.17
C PRO A 36 -0.01 12.34 -18.61
N SER A 37 -0.96 11.85 -19.42
CA SER A 37 -2.37 11.74 -19.03
C SER A 37 -2.58 10.71 -17.91
N TYR A 38 -1.89 9.55 -17.94
CA TYR A 38 -1.91 8.59 -16.83
C TYR A 38 -1.40 9.23 -15.53
N ARG A 39 -0.29 9.95 -15.63
CA ARG A 39 0.32 10.61 -14.47
C ARG A 39 -0.59 11.68 -13.86
N LEU A 40 -1.24 12.47 -14.70
CA LEU A 40 -2.22 13.48 -14.26
C LEU A 40 -3.43 12.81 -13.58
N PHE A 41 -3.93 11.71 -14.14
CA PHE A 41 -4.99 10.93 -13.51
C PHE A 41 -4.58 10.42 -12.12
N MET A 42 -3.35 9.86 -12.00
CA MET A 42 -2.81 9.41 -10.72
C MET A 42 -2.67 10.56 -9.72
N ALA A 43 -2.28 11.75 -10.18
CA ALA A 43 -2.16 12.92 -9.32
C ALA A 43 -3.51 13.35 -8.72
N TRP A 44 -4.58 13.39 -9.52
CA TRP A 44 -5.94 13.66 -9.02
C TRP A 44 -6.42 12.60 -8.02
N MET A 45 -6.23 11.34 -8.34
CA MET A 45 -6.60 10.23 -7.45
C MET A 45 -5.86 10.31 -6.11
N LEU A 46 -4.57 10.65 -6.13
CA LEU A 46 -3.75 10.78 -4.93
C LEU A 46 -4.19 11.95 -4.05
N VAL A 47 -4.66 13.05 -4.61
CA VAL A 47 -5.27 14.15 -3.82
C VAL A 47 -6.54 13.67 -3.12
N VAL A 48 -7.38 12.89 -3.81
CA VAL A 48 -8.58 12.30 -3.19
C VAL A 48 -8.19 11.35 -2.05
N PHE A 49 -7.22 10.48 -2.28
CA PHE A 49 -6.73 9.55 -1.24
C PHE A 49 -6.14 10.29 -0.04
N ALA A 50 -5.37 11.34 -0.29
CA ALA A 50 -4.82 12.18 0.76
C ALA A 50 -5.91 12.90 1.58
N ALA A 51 -6.97 13.37 0.93
CA ALA A 51 -8.13 13.97 1.62
C ALA A 51 -8.83 12.95 2.53
N ILE A 52 -9.04 11.72 2.05
CA ILE A 52 -9.62 10.64 2.86
C ILE A 52 -8.69 10.28 4.02
N LEU A 53 -7.37 10.24 3.79
CA LEU A 53 -6.39 9.97 4.85
C LEU A 53 -6.43 11.06 5.93
N VAL A 54 -6.47 12.34 5.56
CA VAL A 54 -6.59 13.45 6.53
C VAL A 54 -7.90 13.34 7.31
N ALA A 55 -9.01 13.08 6.64
CA ALA A 55 -10.30 12.87 7.31
C ALA A 55 -10.24 11.67 8.28
N SER A 56 -9.59 10.58 7.89
CA SER A 56 -9.37 9.41 8.75
C SER A 56 -8.48 9.74 9.95
N ASP A 57 -7.45 10.60 9.78
CA ASP A 57 -6.59 11.04 10.88
C ASP A 57 -7.34 11.88 11.91
N LEU A 58 -8.23 12.75 11.46
CA LEU A 58 -9.07 13.58 12.33
C LEU A 58 -10.13 12.75 13.08
N ALA A 59 -10.56 11.62 12.48
CA ALA A 59 -11.53 10.70 13.07
C ALA A 59 -10.91 9.67 14.04
N LEU A 60 -9.58 9.61 14.15
CA LEU A 60 -8.94 8.71 15.12
C LEU A 60 -9.30 9.10 16.53
N PRO A 61 -9.80 8.13 17.36
CA PRO A 61 -10.14 8.40 18.74
C PRO A 61 -8.90 8.86 19.52
N LEU A 62 -9.09 9.79 20.47
CA LEU A 62 -8.05 10.32 21.35
C LEU A 62 -7.61 9.31 22.43
N GLY A 63 -7.62 8.00 22.10
CA GLY A 63 -7.05 6.96 22.95
C GLY A 63 -5.54 7.13 23.12
N VAL A 64 -5.00 6.56 24.20
CA VAL A 64 -3.60 6.76 24.63
C VAL A 64 -2.58 6.54 23.53
N GLU A 65 -2.76 5.51 22.70
CA GLU A 65 -1.82 5.18 21.62
C GLU A 65 -1.89 6.17 20.45
N ALA A 66 -3.09 6.57 20.04
CA ALA A 66 -3.26 7.54 18.96
C ALA A 66 -2.85 8.96 19.38
N ALA A 67 -3.04 9.31 20.65
CA ALA A 67 -2.62 10.59 21.22
C ALA A 67 -1.09 10.68 21.31
N ALA A 68 -0.41 9.61 21.76
CA ALA A 68 1.05 9.60 21.91
C ALA A 68 1.81 9.85 20.61
N THR A 69 1.21 9.55 19.44
CA THR A 69 1.81 9.80 18.14
C THR A 69 1.26 11.01 17.41
N ALA A 70 0.19 11.62 17.92
CA ALA A 70 -0.53 12.69 17.23
C ALA A 70 0.39 13.88 16.87
N ASP A 71 1.30 14.25 17.77
CA ASP A 71 2.19 15.39 17.63
C ASP A 71 3.16 15.26 16.44
N LEU A 72 3.54 14.03 16.08
CA LEU A 72 4.42 13.78 14.93
C LEU A 72 3.66 13.22 13.72
N ARG A 73 2.68 12.36 13.93
CA ARG A 73 1.90 11.73 12.87
C ARG A 73 1.07 12.73 12.07
N ARG A 74 0.33 13.63 12.76
CA ARG A 74 -0.53 14.64 12.10
C ARG A 74 0.24 15.59 11.20
N PRO A 75 1.31 16.25 11.64
CA PRO A 75 2.07 17.10 10.71
C PRO A 75 2.66 16.33 9.54
N LEU A 76 3.08 15.08 9.70
CA LEU A 76 3.54 14.23 8.59
C LEU A 76 2.39 13.92 7.62
N THR A 77 1.20 13.60 8.13
CA THR A 77 0.00 13.36 7.31
C THR A 77 -0.41 14.61 6.53
N LEU A 78 -0.36 15.79 7.15
CA LEU A 78 -0.66 17.06 6.49
C LEU A 78 0.43 17.43 5.47
N ALA A 79 1.72 17.21 5.80
CA ALA A 79 2.82 17.41 4.86
C ALA A 79 2.71 16.48 3.65
N PHE A 80 2.31 15.21 3.86
CA PHE A 80 2.02 14.28 2.78
C PHE A 80 0.86 14.79 1.90
N ALA A 81 -0.24 15.24 2.50
CA ALA A 81 -1.38 15.76 1.75
C ALA A 81 -1.02 17.02 0.94
N ALA A 82 -0.26 17.95 1.54
CA ALA A 82 0.26 19.12 0.84
C ALA A 82 1.20 18.72 -0.33
N GLY A 83 2.05 17.71 -0.12
CA GLY A 83 2.90 17.15 -1.16
C GLY A 83 2.12 16.50 -2.31
N CYS A 84 0.97 15.83 -2.04
CA CYS A 84 0.07 15.32 -3.09
C CYS A 84 -0.53 16.46 -3.94
N VAL A 85 -0.92 17.56 -3.29
CA VAL A 85 -1.38 18.77 -4.01
C VAL A 85 -0.23 19.36 -4.82
N GLY A 86 0.98 19.47 -4.24
CA GLY A 86 2.17 19.91 -4.95
C GLY A 86 2.49 19.03 -6.17
N TYR A 87 2.35 17.72 -6.04
CA TYR A 87 2.52 16.77 -7.15
C TYR A 87 1.48 17.00 -8.26
N LEU A 88 0.21 17.29 -7.89
CA LEU A 88 -0.83 17.63 -8.86
C LEU A 88 -0.50 18.96 -9.58
N VAL A 89 -0.11 20.00 -8.85
CA VAL A 89 0.26 21.30 -9.43
C VAL A 89 1.45 21.14 -10.37
N ALA A 90 2.51 20.42 -9.96
CA ALA A 90 3.65 20.12 -10.80
C ALA A 90 3.27 19.30 -12.05
N SER A 91 2.26 18.41 -11.92
CA SER A 91 1.73 17.63 -13.05
C SER A 91 0.99 18.51 -14.06
N LEU A 92 0.19 19.46 -13.59
CA LEU A 92 -0.52 20.44 -14.43
C LEU A 92 0.45 21.43 -15.10
N ALA A 93 1.49 21.86 -14.37
CA ALA A 93 2.51 22.78 -14.86
C ALA A 93 3.58 22.09 -15.75
N HIS A 94 3.51 20.76 -15.94
CA HIS A 94 4.50 19.96 -16.67
C HIS A 94 5.94 20.06 -16.10
N TRP A 95 6.08 20.33 -14.80
CA TRP A 95 7.40 20.41 -14.12
C TRP A 95 7.97 19.00 -13.84
N PRO A 96 9.30 18.88 -13.66
CA PRO A 96 9.92 17.68 -13.12
C PRO A 96 9.38 17.38 -11.73
N ARG A 97 8.84 16.17 -11.49
CA ARG A 97 8.07 15.90 -10.26
C ARG A 97 8.32 14.52 -9.65
N SER A 98 9.07 13.66 -10.32
CA SER A 98 9.33 12.30 -9.80
C SER A 98 9.97 12.32 -8.41
N TRP A 99 10.93 13.21 -8.18
CA TRP A 99 11.56 13.37 -6.87
C TRP A 99 10.60 13.94 -5.81
N LEU A 100 9.71 14.85 -6.21
CA LEU A 100 8.64 15.34 -5.34
C LEU A 100 7.71 14.20 -4.93
N ALA A 101 7.29 13.36 -5.88
CA ALA A 101 6.45 12.20 -5.59
C ALA A 101 7.14 11.20 -4.66
N ILE A 102 8.43 10.90 -4.90
CA ILE A 102 9.22 10.00 -4.06
C ILE A 102 9.37 10.58 -2.64
N GLY A 103 9.80 11.82 -2.51
CA GLY A 103 9.98 12.47 -1.21
C GLY A 103 8.66 12.55 -0.42
N THR A 104 7.58 12.94 -1.07
CA THR A 104 6.24 12.97 -0.45
C THR A 104 5.78 11.56 -0.05
N GLY A 105 5.99 10.55 -0.89
CA GLY A 105 5.67 9.16 -0.56
C GLY A 105 6.45 8.66 0.67
N ILE A 106 7.73 9.02 0.80
CA ILE A 106 8.55 8.73 1.99
C ILE A 106 7.97 9.41 3.24
N VAL A 107 7.52 10.66 3.15
CA VAL A 107 6.87 11.37 4.27
C VAL A 107 5.59 10.65 4.70
N GLY A 108 4.77 10.18 3.76
CA GLY A 108 3.58 9.39 4.07
C GLY A 108 3.91 8.05 4.73
N LEU A 109 4.95 7.35 4.27
CA LEU A 109 5.44 6.13 4.92
C LEU A 109 6.02 6.41 6.32
N ALA A 110 6.66 7.56 6.53
CA ALA A 110 7.14 7.96 7.85
C ALA A 110 5.97 8.16 8.83
N ALA A 111 4.86 8.77 8.40
CA ALA A 111 3.65 8.88 9.22
C ALA A 111 3.10 7.48 9.63
N LEU A 112 3.14 6.52 8.70
CA LEU A 112 2.73 5.14 8.95
C LEU A 112 3.65 4.44 9.97
N VAL A 113 4.97 4.63 9.85
CA VAL A 113 5.97 4.07 10.79
C VAL A 113 5.84 4.72 12.17
N VAL A 114 5.58 6.02 12.26
CA VAL A 114 5.35 6.72 13.54
C VAL A 114 4.21 6.07 14.32
N LEU A 115 3.10 5.72 13.65
CA LEU A 115 2.02 5.00 14.30
C LEU A 115 2.46 3.62 14.81
N ALA A 116 3.33 2.93 14.06
CA ALA A 116 3.87 1.63 14.47
C ALA A 116 4.78 1.71 15.72
N THR A 117 5.41 2.86 15.98
CA THR A 117 6.31 3.03 17.13
C THR A 117 5.59 3.40 18.44
N ALA A 118 4.31 3.77 18.38
CA ALA A 118 3.52 4.23 19.54
C ALA A 118 3.14 3.13 20.51
N GLY A 119 3.18 1.89 20.11
CA GLY A 119 2.53 0.78 20.82
C GLY A 119 3.37 0.10 21.91
N GLY A 120 4.37 0.71 22.53
CA GLY A 120 5.15 0.09 23.60
C GLY A 120 5.77 -1.25 23.20
N SER A 121 5.24 -2.38 23.71
CA SER A 121 5.69 -3.75 23.35
C SER A 121 5.43 -4.12 21.88
N ARG A 122 4.61 -3.37 21.17
CA ARG A 122 4.30 -3.54 19.74
C ARG A 122 5.30 -2.83 18.83
N SER A 123 6.14 -1.95 19.36
CA SER A 123 7.14 -1.22 18.58
C SER A 123 8.30 -2.13 18.19
N SER A 124 8.13 -2.92 17.12
CA SER A 124 9.21 -3.72 16.57
C SER A 124 9.60 -3.22 15.18
N PRO A 125 10.90 -3.26 14.81
CA PRO A 125 11.35 -2.96 13.45
C PRO A 125 10.67 -3.86 12.40
N LEU A 126 10.32 -5.10 12.79
CA LEU A 126 9.60 -6.04 11.95
C LEU A 126 8.20 -5.53 11.61
N PHE A 127 7.47 -4.96 12.59
CA PHE A 127 6.15 -4.39 12.37
C PHE A 127 6.21 -3.18 11.43
N ALA A 128 7.13 -2.26 11.67
CA ALA A 128 7.33 -1.12 10.78
C ALA A 128 7.67 -1.57 9.35
N GLY A 129 8.55 -2.56 9.22
CA GLY A 129 8.91 -3.16 7.93
C GLY A 129 7.71 -3.79 7.22
N GLN A 130 6.86 -4.52 7.93
CA GLN A 130 5.64 -5.10 7.36
C GLN A 130 4.64 -4.05 6.89
N LEU A 131 4.44 -2.96 7.65
CA LEU A 131 3.58 -1.85 7.23
C LEU A 131 4.09 -1.18 5.96
N VAL A 132 5.41 -0.94 5.86
CA VAL A 132 6.03 -0.37 4.66
C VAL A 132 5.87 -1.31 3.47
N LEU A 133 6.15 -2.61 3.64
CA LEU A 133 5.99 -3.60 2.58
C LEU A 133 4.52 -3.74 2.13
N ALA A 134 3.57 -3.68 3.06
CA ALA A 134 2.15 -3.69 2.75
C ALA A 134 1.74 -2.44 1.97
N ALA A 135 2.23 -1.26 2.36
CA ALA A 135 2.01 -0.01 1.65
C ALA A 135 2.57 -0.05 0.22
N LEU A 136 3.78 -0.56 0.05
CA LEU A 136 4.41 -0.72 -1.27
C LEU A 136 3.65 -1.71 -2.15
N ALA A 137 3.16 -2.83 -1.59
CA ALA A 137 2.36 -3.80 -2.33
C ALA A 137 1.01 -3.21 -2.76
N LEU A 138 0.30 -2.49 -1.85
CA LEU A 138 -0.92 -1.75 -2.18
C LEU A 138 -0.67 -0.72 -3.29
N GLY A 139 0.41 0.06 -3.16
CA GLY A 139 0.80 1.05 -4.16
C GLY A 139 1.15 0.43 -5.52
N ALA A 140 1.93 -0.66 -5.51
CA ALA A 140 2.34 -1.34 -6.73
C ALA A 140 1.16 -1.96 -7.47
N VAL A 141 0.26 -2.66 -6.76
CA VAL A 141 -0.92 -3.26 -7.40
C VAL A 141 -1.88 -2.20 -7.91
N ASN A 142 -2.13 -1.12 -7.14
CA ASN A 142 -2.99 -0.03 -7.55
C ASN A 142 -2.45 0.68 -8.80
N ALA A 143 -1.16 1.05 -8.80
CA ALA A 143 -0.51 1.67 -9.95
C ALA A 143 -0.48 0.73 -11.18
N ALA A 144 -0.20 -0.58 -10.99
CA ALA A 144 -0.18 -1.57 -12.06
C ALA A 144 -1.58 -1.78 -12.66
N MET A 145 -2.60 -1.92 -11.82
CA MET A 145 -3.99 -2.11 -12.26
C MET A 145 -4.47 -0.92 -13.09
N LEU A 146 -4.25 0.30 -12.60
CA LEU A 146 -4.65 1.51 -13.30
C LEU A 146 -3.85 1.74 -14.58
N LEU A 147 -2.55 1.40 -14.60
CA LEU A 147 -1.75 1.45 -15.81
C LEU A 147 -2.21 0.40 -16.83
N GLY A 148 -2.55 -0.80 -16.38
CA GLY A 148 -3.15 -1.84 -17.21
C GLY A 148 -4.45 -1.38 -17.85
N HIS A 149 -5.34 -0.77 -17.05
CA HIS A 149 -6.58 -0.17 -17.57
C HIS A 149 -6.29 0.94 -18.61
N TRP A 150 -5.26 1.77 -18.34
CA TRP A 150 -4.84 2.82 -19.28
C TRP A 150 -4.42 2.26 -20.65
N TYR A 151 -3.76 1.11 -20.68
CA TYR A 151 -3.37 0.44 -21.90
C TYR A 151 -4.55 -0.05 -22.75
N LEU A 152 -5.69 -0.34 -22.13
CA LEU A 152 -6.88 -0.75 -22.87
C LEU A 152 -7.52 0.41 -23.65
N VAL A 153 -7.36 1.65 -23.17
CA VAL A 153 -7.89 2.86 -23.82
C VAL A 153 -6.85 3.59 -24.68
N THR A 154 -5.55 3.27 -24.51
CA THR A 154 -4.45 3.88 -25.27
C THR A 154 -3.58 2.77 -25.86
N PRO A 155 -3.97 2.19 -27.01
CA PRO A 155 -3.23 1.10 -27.64
C PRO A 155 -1.84 1.55 -28.12
N LYS A 156 -0.92 0.58 -28.29
CA LYS A 156 0.46 0.75 -28.78
C LYS A 156 1.48 1.28 -27.74
N LEU A 157 1.14 1.33 -26.46
CA LEU A 157 2.11 1.63 -25.41
C LEU A 157 2.96 0.39 -25.09
N SER A 158 4.22 0.60 -24.70
CA SER A 158 5.10 -0.49 -24.26
C SER A 158 4.58 -1.12 -22.97
N PRO A 159 4.46 -2.45 -22.87
CA PRO A 159 4.06 -3.12 -21.63
C PRO A 159 5.17 -3.18 -20.57
N ALA A 160 6.37 -2.65 -20.85
CA ALA A 160 7.52 -2.72 -19.97
C ALA A 160 7.26 -2.06 -18.58
N PRO A 161 6.66 -0.85 -18.47
CA PRO A 161 6.35 -0.25 -17.18
C PRO A 161 5.39 -1.11 -16.35
N LEU A 162 4.36 -1.68 -16.97
CA LEU A 162 3.42 -2.58 -16.29
C LEU A 162 4.14 -3.82 -15.74
N ARG A 163 5.01 -4.45 -16.52
CA ARG A 163 5.78 -5.61 -16.07
C ARG A 163 6.75 -5.28 -14.92
N ARG A 164 7.37 -4.09 -14.94
CA ARG A 164 8.22 -3.63 -13.82
C ARG A 164 7.40 -3.50 -12.52
N LEU A 165 6.20 -2.93 -12.59
CA LEU A 165 5.29 -2.82 -11.45
C LEU A 165 4.87 -4.18 -10.92
N MET A 166 4.55 -5.15 -11.79
CA MET A 166 4.21 -6.50 -11.37
C MET A 166 5.38 -7.22 -10.69
N TRP A 167 6.63 -7.03 -11.18
CA TRP A 167 7.81 -7.57 -10.52
C TRP A 167 8.10 -6.90 -9.17
N LEU A 168 7.92 -5.59 -9.07
CA LEU A 168 7.99 -4.88 -7.78
C LEU A 168 6.97 -5.44 -6.80
N LEU A 169 5.74 -5.66 -7.24
CA LEU A 169 4.67 -6.25 -6.45
C LEU A 169 5.06 -7.65 -5.93
N ILE A 170 5.55 -8.53 -6.79
CA ILE A 170 6.04 -9.85 -6.38
C ILE A 170 7.15 -9.73 -5.33
N GLY A 171 8.11 -8.83 -5.52
CA GLY A 171 9.17 -8.58 -4.55
C GLY A 171 8.63 -8.17 -3.19
N CYS A 172 7.69 -7.22 -3.14
CA CYS A 172 7.05 -6.80 -1.90
C CYS A 172 6.28 -7.94 -1.21
N LEU A 173 5.52 -8.72 -1.98
CA LEU A 173 4.74 -9.85 -1.44
C LEU A 173 5.65 -10.99 -0.95
N ALA A 174 6.74 -11.28 -1.66
CA ALA A 174 7.73 -12.29 -1.22
C ALA A 174 8.40 -11.87 0.09
N LEU A 175 8.80 -10.61 0.21
CA LEU A 175 9.34 -10.06 1.45
C LEU A 175 8.30 -10.08 2.60
N GLN A 176 7.02 -9.81 2.31
CA GLN A 176 5.95 -9.96 3.30
C GLN A 176 5.78 -11.42 3.75
N ALA A 177 5.87 -12.39 2.82
CA ALA A 177 5.81 -13.80 3.17
C ALA A 177 6.98 -14.22 4.09
N ILE A 178 8.19 -13.74 3.81
CA ILE A 178 9.37 -13.96 4.66
C ILE A 178 9.17 -13.31 6.04
N ALA A 179 8.75 -12.05 6.08
CA ALA A 179 8.52 -11.33 7.33
C ALA A 179 7.41 -11.98 8.17
N PHE A 180 6.36 -12.50 7.53
CA PHE A 180 5.32 -13.30 8.17
C PHE A 180 5.89 -14.59 8.78
N GLY A 181 6.73 -15.32 8.04
CA GLY A 181 7.41 -16.52 8.56
C GLY A 181 8.30 -16.21 9.77
N VAL A 182 9.05 -15.10 9.72
CA VAL A 182 9.89 -14.65 10.86
C VAL A 182 9.01 -14.31 12.07
N ALA A 183 7.86 -13.66 11.87
CA ALA A 183 6.92 -13.36 12.94
C ALA A 183 6.38 -14.64 13.60
N LEU A 184 6.02 -15.66 12.80
CA LEU A 184 5.56 -16.96 13.32
C LEU A 184 6.61 -17.68 14.16
N VAL A 185 7.89 -17.61 13.78
CA VAL A 185 8.98 -18.20 14.58
C VAL A 185 9.13 -17.49 15.92
N GLY A 186 8.90 -16.18 15.97
CA GLY A 186 9.01 -15.38 17.20
C GLY A 186 7.82 -15.51 18.15
N VAL A 187 6.61 -15.68 17.63
CA VAL A 187 5.35 -15.68 18.41
C VAL A 187 4.80 -17.09 18.66
N GLY A 188 5.25 -18.07 17.88
CA GLY A 188 4.71 -19.43 17.89
C GLY A 188 3.53 -19.62 16.94
N THR A 189 3.18 -20.89 16.71
CA THR A 189 2.11 -21.28 15.77
C THR A 189 0.69 -21.14 16.34
N ASP A 190 0.56 -20.79 17.61
CA ASP A 190 -0.75 -20.64 18.29
C ASP A 190 -1.62 -19.57 17.66
N VAL A 191 -0.99 -18.56 17.01
CA VAL A 191 -1.67 -17.52 16.24
C VAL A 191 -2.45 -18.09 15.04
N LEU A 192 -2.03 -19.25 14.53
CA LEU A 192 -2.71 -19.95 13.43
C LEU A 192 -3.92 -20.78 13.88
N ALA A 193 -3.93 -21.22 15.14
CA ALA A 193 -4.93 -22.15 15.67
C ALA A 193 -5.95 -21.51 16.62
N GLY A 194 -5.67 -20.31 17.15
CA GLY A 194 -6.54 -19.60 18.09
C GLY A 194 -7.82 -19.05 17.45
N GLY A 195 -8.67 -18.44 18.27
CA GLY A 195 -9.96 -17.86 17.81
C GLY A 195 -9.85 -16.80 16.71
N LEU A 196 -8.67 -16.21 16.53
CA LEU A 196 -8.34 -15.28 15.45
C LEU A 196 -7.51 -15.94 14.31
N GLY A 197 -7.26 -17.25 14.39
CA GLY A 197 -6.49 -17.99 13.38
C GLY A 197 -7.03 -17.82 11.97
N TRP A 198 -8.35 -17.68 11.80
CA TRP A 198 -8.95 -17.45 10.49
C TRP A 198 -8.50 -16.12 9.85
N LEU A 199 -8.27 -15.06 10.64
CA LEU A 199 -7.73 -13.79 10.15
C LEU A 199 -6.26 -13.96 9.71
N THR A 200 -5.48 -14.75 10.47
CA THR A 200 -4.08 -15.05 10.14
C THR A 200 -4.00 -15.84 8.83
N TRP A 201 -4.88 -16.81 8.62
CA TRP A 201 -4.99 -17.54 7.35
C TRP A 201 -5.48 -16.64 6.21
N LEU A 202 -6.42 -15.73 6.48
CA LEU A 202 -6.85 -14.71 5.50
C LEU A 202 -5.67 -13.84 5.08
N ARG A 203 -4.87 -13.38 6.07
CA ARG A 203 -3.68 -12.56 5.80
C ARG A 203 -2.65 -13.30 4.95
N LEU A 204 -2.29 -14.53 5.31
CA LEU A 204 -1.30 -15.33 4.58
C LEU A 204 -1.85 -15.78 3.21
N GLY A 205 -3.00 -16.45 3.21
CA GLY A 205 -3.56 -17.06 2.00
C GLY A 205 -4.06 -16.02 1.01
N VAL A 206 -5.00 -15.19 1.46
CA VAL A 206 -5.67 -14.21 0.59
C VAL A 206 -4.84 -12.94 0.39
N GLY A 207 -4.12 -12.51 1.43
CA GLY A 207 -3.35 -11.26 1.38
C GLY A 207 -1.96 -11.37 0.78
N ILE A 208 -1.35 -12.57 0.76
CA ILE A 208 0.04 -12.75 0.30
C ILE A 208 0.15 -13.82 -0.79
N LEU A 209 -0.24 -15.09 -0.51
CA LEU A 209 0.03 -16.19 -1.43
C LEU A 209 -0.81 -16.13 -2.70
N LEU A 210 -2.12 -15.90 -2.60
CA LEU A 210 -2.99 -15.76 -3.78
C LEU A 210 -2.61 -14.54 -4.63
N PRO A 211 -2.30 -13.34 -4.09
CA PRO A 211 -1.80 -12.23 -4.90
C PRO A 211 -0.49 -12.54 -5.63
N ILE A 212 0.44 -13.30 -5.04
CA ILE A 212 1.64 -13.77 -5.75
C ILE A 212 1.24 -14.59 -6.96
N LEU A 213 0.37 -15.60 -6.78
CA LEU A 213 -0.09 -16.46 -7.87
C LEU A 213 -0.77 -15.64 -8.97
N VAL A 214 -1.72 -14.78 -8.59
CA VAL A 214 -2.48 -13.94 -9.53
C VAL A 214 -1.55 -12.98 -10.29
N THR A 215 -0.54 -12.42 -9.61
CA THR A 215 0.43 -11.51 -10.24
C THR A 215 1.34 -12.28 -11.22
N VAL A 216 1.76 -13.50 -10.89
CA VAL A 216 2.51 -14.37 -11.81
C VAL A 216 1.68 -14.65 -13.07
N LEU A 217 0.39 -15.01 -12.92
CA LEU A 217 -0.52 -15.20 -14.04
C LEU A 217 -0.69 -13.91 -14.86
N ALA A 218 -0.77 -12.74 -14.21
CA ALA A 218 -0.83 -11.45 -14.90
C ALA A 218 0.45 -11.18 -15.72
N ILE A 219 1.62 -11.52 -15.20
CA ILE A 219 2.88 -11.42 -15.94
C ILE A 219 2.87 -12.35 -17.16
N LEU A 220 2.43 -13.59 -17.00
CA LEU A 220 2.33 -14.55 -18.12
C LEU A 220 1.35 -14.07 -19.19
N ALA A 221 0.17 -13.57 -18.79
CA ALA A 221 -0.80 -12.97 -19.70
C ALA A 221 -0.21 -11.77 -20.46
N SER A 222 0.51 -10.88 -19.76
CA SER A 222 1.21 -9.75 -20.39
C SER A 222 2.29 -10.19 -21.39
N ARG A 223 2.98 -11.31 -21.15
CA ARG A 223 3.96 -11.87 -22.08
C ARG A 223 3.29 -12.49 -23.31
N ALA A 224 2.11 -13.07 -23.12
CA ALA A 224 1.27 -13.60 -24.21
C ALA A 224 0.50 -12.50 -24.98
N ALA A 225 0.89 -11.21 -24.81
CA ALA A 225 0.25 -10.05 -25.41
C ALA A 225 -1.23 -9.85 -25.07
N SER A 226 -1.74 -10.51 -24.03
CA SER A 226 -3.11 -10.34 -23.51
C SER A 226 -3.13 -9.32 -22.36
N LEU A 227 -3.04 -8.02 -22.69
CA LEU A 227 -3.08 -6.94 -21.70
C LEU A 227 -4.43 -6.87 -20.98
N GLN A 228 -5.53 -7.25 -21.64
CA GLN A 228 -6.85 -7.30 -21.03
C GLN A 228 -6.91 -8.34 -19.90
N ALA A 229 -6.45 -9.57 -20.15
CA ALA A 229 -6.38 -10.61 -19.12
C ALA A 229 -5.43 -10.21 -17.98
N SER A 230 -4.25 -9.64 -18.31
CA SER A 230 -3.30 -9.14 -17.31
C SER A 230 -3.95 -8.09 -16.41
N THR A 231 -4.68 -7.13 -16.99
CA THR A 231 -5.38 -6.09 -16.23
C THR A 231 -6.51 -6.67 -15.36
N GLY A 232 -7.30 -7.60 -15.89
CA GLY A 232 -8.34 -8.29 -15.11
C GLY A 232 -7.79 -9.01 -13.89
N LEU A 233 -6.66 -9.71 -14.04
CA LEU A 233 -5.96 -10.35 -12.93
C LEU A 233 -5.44 -9.33 -11.89
N LEU A 234 -4.97 -8.16 -12.31
CA LEU A 234 -4.54 -7.10 -11.38
C LEU A 234 -5.70 -6.49 -10.59
N TYR A 235 -6.93 -6.42 -11.14
CA TYR A 235 -8.13 -6.06 -10.36
C TYR A 235 -8.39 -7.07 -9.24
N VAL A 236 -8.30 -8.36 -9.55
CA VAL A 236 -8.42 -9.43 -8.54
C VAL A 236 -7.30 -9.29 -7.51
N GLY A 237 -6.05 -9.08 -7.95
CA GLY A 237 -4.89 -8.87 -7.08
C GLY A 237 -5.07 -7.70 -6.13
N LEU A 238 -5.62 -6.56 -6.61
CA LEU A 238 -5.92 -5.41 -5.77
C LEU A 238 -6.90 -5.77 -4.66
N ALA A 239 -8.03 -6.40 -4.98
CA ALA A 239 -9.04 -6.80 -4.01
C ALA A 239 -8.46 -7.74 -2.93
N LEU A 240 -7.65 -8.72 -3.34
CA LEU A 240 -6.99 -9.68 -2.44
C LEU A 240 -6.01 -8.97 -1.49
N ILE A 241 -5.15 -8.09 -2.01
CA ILE A 241 -4.15 -7.35 -1.21
C ILE A 241 -4.85 -6.36 -0.26
N MET A 242 -5.94 -5.71 -0.68
CA MET A 242 -6.76 -4.86 0.19
C MET A 242 -7.32 -5.67 1.37
N ALA A 243 -7.95 -6.80 1.10
CA ALA A 243 -8.50 -7.68 2.14
C ALA A 243 -7.39 -8.16 3.09
N GLY A 244 -6.25 -8.59 2.56
CA GLY A 244 -5.09 -9.01 3.36
C GLY A 244 -4.48 -7.90 4.20
N SER A 245 -4.41 -6.66 3.68
CA SER A 245 -3.89 -5.52 4.42
C SER A 245 -4.80 -5.12 5.58
N ILE A 246 -6.12 -5.15 5.37
CA ILE A 246 -7.11 -4.92 6.42
C ILE A 246 -7.03 -6.01 7.48
N ALA A 247 -6.91 -7.28 7.08
CA ALA A 247 -6.76 -8.40 8.00
C ALA A 247 -5.48 -8.27 8.86
N GLY A 248 -4.34 -7.95 8.23
CA GLY A 248 -3.07 -7.75 8.95
C GLY A 248 -3.13 -6.59 9.95
N ALA A 249 -3.69 -5.45 9.55
CA ALA A 249 -3.89 -4.31 10.45
C ALA A 249 -4.83 -4.66 11.63
N SER A 250 -5.88 -5.46 11.37
CA SER A 250 -6.82 -5.92 12.40
C SER A 250 -6.17 -6.87 13.40
N ILE A 251 -5.38 -7.86 12.91
CA ILE A 251 -4.65 -8.78 13.78
C ILE A 251 -3.71 -8.00 14.68
N THR A 252 -2.90 -7.11 14.10
CA THR A 252 -1.94 -6.32 14.87
C THR A 252 -2.63 -5.47 15.92
N TYR A 253 -3.78 -4.84 15.61
CA TYR A 253 -4.54 -4.06 16.58
C TYR A 253 -5.04 -4.93 17.74
N ILE A 254 -5.60 -6.12 17.45
CA ILE A 254 -6.26 -6.97 18.46
C ILE A 254 -5.24 -7.73 19.31
N THR A 255 -4.17 -8.25 18.68
CA THR A 255 -3.24 -9.17 19.34
C THR A 255 -1.90 -8.54 19.70
N GLY A 256 -1.55 -7.40 19.11
CA GLY A 256 -0.22 -6.81 19.19
C GLY A 256 0.85 -7.57 18.40
N VAL A 257 0.46 -8.62 17.67
CA VAL A 257 1.38 -9.45 16.88
C VAL A 257 1.53 -8.87 15.47
N PRO A 258 2.76 -8.56 15.02
CA PRO A 258 2.99 -8.06 13.66
C PRO A 258 2.98 -9.22 12.66
N VAL A 259 1.91 -9.38 11.88
CA VAL A 259 1.76 -10.42 10.84
C VAL A 259 1.34 -9.85 9.48
#